data_c8d1545d9d5febc98b5420d317db8d85
#
_entry.id   c8d1545d9d5febc98b5420d317db8d85
#
_cell.length_a   1.000
_cell.length_b   1.000
_cell.length_c   1.000
_cell.angle_alpha   90.00
_cell.angle_beta   90.00
_cell.angle_gamma   90.00
#
_symmetry.space_group_name_H-M   'P 1'
#
loop_
_entity.id
_entity.type
_entity.pdbx_description
1 polymer ?
#
loop_
_entity_poly.entity_id
_entity_poly.type
_entity_poly.pdbx_seq_one_letter_code
_entity_poly.pdbx_strand_id
1 'polypeptide(L)'
;MNHIKVERSFEKDVKRWKKKVSGLQEELQDVLEIYFEKGYIPDSYNPHLLDNPSLPYYGDMEFHLFDDLLVVYVEISKRNSIRLIRLGTHAELFHPTTSNKNSLN
;
A
#
# COMPACT_ATOMS: atom_id res chain seq x y z
N MET A 1 -4.12 -18.45 11.88
CA MET A 1 -4.23 -17.04 12.27
C MET A 1 -3.49 -16.16 11.27
N ASN A 2 -4.08 -15.02 10.92
CA ASN A 2 -3.49 -14.14 9.91
C ASN A 2 -2.61 -13.09 10.58
N HIS A 3 -1.51 -12.74 9.93
CA HIS A 3 -0.53 -11.82 10.49
C HIS A 3 -0.30 -10.64 9.58
N ILE A 4 -0.01 -9.49 10.17
CA ILE A 4 0.25 -8.26 9.43
C ILE A 4 1.58 -7.71 9.91
N LYS A 5 2.53 -7.52 8.98
CA LYS A 5 3.79 -6.86 9.26
C LYS A 5 3.80 -5.51 8.59
N VAL A 6 4.43 -4.53 9.25
CA VAL A 6 4.45 -3.16 8.75
C VAL A 6 5.90 -2.74 8.60
N GLU A 7 6.30 -2.38 7.37
CA GLU A 7 7.65 -1.89 7.11
C GLU A 7 7.78 -0.44 7.59
N ARG A 8 9.01 -0.05 7.90
CA ARG A 8 9.27 1.33 8.33
C ARG A 8 8.84 2.35 7.27
N SER A 9 9.06 2.02 5.99
CA SER A 9 8.66 2.90 4.90
C SER A 9 7.15 3.16 4.93
N PHE A 10 6.36 2.12 5.20
CA PHE A 10 4.91 2.27 5.32
C PHE A 10 4.53 3.16 6.50
N GLU A 11 5.18 2.95 7.65
CA GLU A 11 4.91 3.77 8.83
C GLU A 11 5.18 5.25 8.57
N LYS A 12 6.27 5.55 7.87
CA LYS A 12 6.61 6.92 7.51
C LYS A 12 5.56 7.52 6.58
N ASP A 13 5.10 6.72 5.62
CA ASP A 13 4.05 7.16 4.70
C ASP A 13 2.77 7.50 5.46
N VAL A 14 2.36 6.63 6.39
CA VAL A 14 1.14 6.87 7.17
C VAL A 14 1.26 8.17 7.97
N LYS A 15 2.40 8.39 8.61
CA LYS A 15 2.60 9.62 9.39
C LYS A 15 2.42 10.86 8.52
N ARG A 16 2.91 10.81 7.29
CA ARG A 16 2.83 11.93 6.38
C ARG A 16 1.41 12.12 5.84
N TRP A 17 0.79 11.04 5.40
CA TRP A 17 -0.51 11.11 4.75
C TRP A 17 -1.68 11.35 5.69
N LYS A 18 -1.60 10.87 6.94
CA LYS A 18 -2.69 11.05 7.88
C LYS A 18 -3.00 12.53 8.18
N LYS A 19 -2.02 13.39 7.94
CA LYS A 19 -2.20 14.82 8.12
C LYS A 19 -2.94 15.45 6.96
N LYS A 20 -3.00 14.77 5.83
CA LYS A 20 -3.59 15.30 4.60
C LYS A 20 -4.92 14.66 4.24
N VAL A 21 -5.13 13.43 4.68
CA VAL A 21 -6.32 12.66 4.29
C VAL A 21 -7.13 12.33 5.53
N SER A 22 -8.29 12.96 5.62
CA SER A 22 -9.20 12.73 6.74
C SER A 22 -9.71 11.30 6.72
N GLY A 23 -9.74 10.67 7.88
CA GLY A 23 -10.26 9.30 7.99
C GLY A 23 -9.30 8.21 7.56
N LEU A 24 -8.04 8.57 7.24
CA LEU A 24 -7.10 7.59 6.72
C LEU A 24 -6.85 6.45 7.71
N GLN A 25 -6.62 6.78 8.98
CA GLN A 25 -6.29 5.74 9.95
C GLN A 25 -7.48 4.81 10.20
N GLU A 26 -8.68 5.36 10.24
CA GLU A 26 -9.89 4.56 10.44
C GLU A 26 -10.11 3.60 9.28
N GLU A 27 -9.96 4.09 8.04
CA GLU A 27 -10.15 3.23 6.88
C GLU A 27 -9.08 2.15 6.81
N LEU A 28 -7.83 2.51 7.11
CA LEU A 28 -6.74 1.54 7.13
C LEU A 28 -7.00 0.47 8.19
N GLN A 29 -7.42 0.89 9.38
CA GLN A 29 -7.73 -0.05 10.44
C GLN A 29 -8.85 -1.00 10.04
N ASP A 30 -9.89 -0.48 9.38
CA ASP A 30 -11.02 -1.31 8.97
C ASP A 30 -10.59 -2.41 8.01
N VAL A 31 -9.81 -2.09 6.98
CA VAL A 31 -9.40 -3.09 6.02
C VAL A 31 -8.44 -4.11 6.65
N LEU A 32 -7.55 -3.64 7.52
CA LEU A 32 -6.61 -4.55 8.16
C LEU A 32 -7.29 -5.48 9.17
N GLU A 33 -8.34 -5.02 9.83
CA GLU A 33 -9.12 -5.89 10.70
C GLU A 33 -9.80 -7.01 9.91
N ILE A 34 -10.32 -6.68 8.73
CA ILE A 34 -10.92 -7.70 7.87
C ILE A 34 -9.87 -8.73 7.47
N TYR A 35 -8.69 -8.27 7.06
CA TYR A 35 -7.62 -9.20 6.71
C TYR A 35 -7.23 -10.05 7.92
N PHE A 36 -7.09 -9.44 9.08
CA PHE A 36 -6.69 -10.17 10.28
C PHE A 36 -7.67 -11.29 10.60
N GLU A 37 -8.95 -11.02 10.45
CA GLU A 37 -9.99 -12.00 10.77
C GLU A 37 -10.22 -13.01 9.66
N LYS A 38 -10.21 -12.58 8.41
CA LYS A 38 -10.67 -13.40 7.29
C LYS A 38 -9.57 -13.84 6.34
N GLY A 39 -8.41 -13.19 6.38
CA GLY A 39 -7.28 -13.62 5.57
C GLY A 39 -7.27 -13.11 4.15
N TYR A 40 -8.09 -12.11 3.82
CA TYR A 40 -8.08 -11.51 2.48
C TYR A 40 -8.39 -10.02 2.56
N ILE A 41 -7.97 -9.31 1.51
CA ILE A 41 -8.35 -7.91 1.33
C ILE A 41 -9.63 -7.90 0.50
N PRO A 42 -10.71 -7.23 0.97
CA PRO A 42 -11.98 -7.27 0.24
C PRO A 42 -11.89 -6.69 -1.17
N ASP A 43 -12.71 -7.23 -2.06
CA ASP A 43 -12.72 -6.79 -3.47
C ASP A 43 -13.04 -5.31 -3.63
N SER A 44 -13.76 -4.73 -2.67
CA SER A 44 -14.08 -3.30 -2.74
C SER A 44 -12.84 -2.41 -2.71
N TYR A 45 -11.71 -2.94 -2.24
CA TYR A 45 -10.44 -2.21 -2.25
C TYR A 45 -9.61 -2.54 -3.50
N ASN A 46 -10.14 -3.32 -4.42
CA ASN A 46 -9.52 -3.66 -5.70
C ASN A 46 -8.09 -4.20 -5.55
N PRO A 47 -7.90 -5.26 -4.72
CA PRO A 47 -6.56 -5.84 -4.61
C PRO A 47 -6.14 -6.52 -5.90
N HIS A 48 -4.91 -6.28 -6.34
CA HIS A 48 -4.41 -6.89 -7.56
C HIS A 48 -2.89 -6.92 -7.59
N LEU A 49 -2.36 -7.78 -8.45
CA LEU A 49 -0.92 -7.94 -8.63
C LEU A 49 -0.39 -6.82 -9.51
N LEU A 50 0.78 -6.29 -9.13
CA LEU A 50 1.48 -5.30 -9.94
C LEU A 50 2.32 -6.05 -10.96
N ASP A 51 1.87 -6.05 -12.20
CA ASP A 51 2.43 -6.92 -13.24
C ASP A 51 3.17 -6.19 -14.35
N ASN A 52 3.48 -4.92 -14.17
CA ASN A 52 4.26 -4.18 -15.15
C ASN A 52 5.74 -4.17 -14.74
N PRO A 53 6.60 -4.92 -15.45
CA PRO A 53 8.00 -5.05 -15.05
C PRO A 53 8.81 -3.76 -15.18
N SER A 54 8.29 -2.76 -15.86
CA SER A 54 8.99 -1.48 -15.98
C SER A 54 8.70 -0.51 -14.84
N LEU A 55 7.80 -0.87 -13.94
CA LEU A 55 7.43 0.00 -12.82
C LEU A 55 7.97 -0.53 -11.49
N PRO A 56 8.14 0.37 -10.50
CA PRO A 56 8.52 -0.07 -9.17
C PRO A 56 7.51 -1.05 -8.57
N TYR A 57 8.00 -1.88 -7.67
CA TYR A 57 7.17 -2.85 -6.94
C TYR A 57 6.59 -3.95 -7.81
N TYR A 58 7.18 -4.17 -8.99
CA TYR A 58 6.78 -5.25 -9.85
C TYR A 58 6.77 -6.58 -9.07
N GLY A 59 5.66 -7.30 -9.17
CA GLY A 59 5.51 -8.56 -8.46
C GLY A 59 4.85 -8.46 -7.08
N ASP A 60 4.73 -7.24 -6.55
CA ASP A 60 4.03 -7.04 -5.30
C ASP A 60 2.55 -6.84 -5.56
N MET A 61 1.76 -6.72 -4.48
CA MET A 61 0.32 -6.48 -4.57
C MET A 61 0.01 -5.03 -4.25
N GLU A 62 -1.16 -4.59 -4.68
CA GLU A 62 -1.63 -3.24 -4.41
C GLU A 62 -3.12 -3.30 -4.10
N PHE A 63 -3.57 -2.48 -3.14
CA PHE A 63 -5.00 -2.23 -3.02
C PHE A 63 -5.24 -0.72 -2.86
N HIS A 64 -6.47 -0.30 -3.17
CA HIS A 64 -6.85 1.10 -3.11
C HIS A 64 -7.52 1.39 -1.78
N LEU A 65 -6.83 2.12 -0.91
CA LEU A 65 -7.42 2.54 0.35
C LEU A 65 -8.45 3.65 0.11
N PHE A 66 -8.10 4.57 -0.78
CA PHE A 66 -8.99 5.58 -1.36
C PHE A 66 -8.69 5.63 -2.85
N ASP A 67 -9.42 6.43 -3.61
CA ASP A 67 -9.30 6.45 -5.07
C ASP A 67 -7.85 6.51 -5.55
N ASP A 68 -7.06 7.45 -5.05
CA ASP A 68 -5.67 7.58 -5.46
C ASP A 68 -4.74 7.54 -4.27
N LEU A 69 -5.09 6.73 -3.28
CA LEU A 69 -4.19 6.48 -2.17
C LEU A 69 -4.07 4.97 -2.01
N LEU A 70 -2.92 4.45 -2.40
CA LEU A 70 -2.71 3.02 -2.62
C LEU A 70 -1.82 2.44 -1.53
N VAL A 71 -2.05 1.16 -1.24
CA VAL A 71 -1.18 0.40 -0.35
C VAL A 71 -0.48 -0.68 -1.17
N VAL A 72 0.85 -0.67 -1.17
CA VAL A 72 1.65 -1.72 -1.78
C VAL A 72 2.02 -2.71 -0.68
N TYR A 73 1.80 -3.99 -0.95
CA TYR A 73 2.05 -5.02 0.05
C TYR A 73 2.52 -6.31 -0.60
N VAL A 74 3.15 -7.15 0.21
CA VAL A 74 3.58 -8.50 -0.19
C VAL A 74 2.71 -9.50 0.55
N GLU A 75 2.20 -10.47 -0.18
CA GLU A 75 1.36 -11.51 0.40
C GLU A 75 2.18 -12.79 0.55
N ILE A 76 2.26 -13.30 1.76
CA ILE A 76 2.99 -14.53 2.05
C ILE A 76 1.95 -15.57 2.45
N SER A 77 1.33 -16.18 1.44
CA SER A 77 0.18 -17.05 1.66
C SER A 77 0.49 -18.27 2.51
N LYS A 78 1.70 -18.81 2.42
CA LYS A 78 2.07 -19.97 3.22
C LYS A 78 2.08 -19.66 4.72
N ARG A 79 2.21 -18.42 5.09
CA ARG A 79 2.24 -17.99 6.49
C ARG A 79 1.01 -17.21 6.89
N ASN A 80 0.06 -17.09 5.98
CA ASN A 80 -1.15 -16.29 6.21
C ASN A 80 -0.77 -14.90 6.71
N SER A 81 0.17 -14.25 6.00
CA SER A 81 0.63 -12.94 6.41
C SER A 81 0.77 -12.00 5.23
N ILE A 82 0.66 -10.71 5.52
CA ILE A 82 0.98 -9.68 4.55
C ILE A 82 1.98 -8.73 5.18
N ARG A 83 2.77 -8.12 4.31
CA ARG A 83 3.75 -7.12 4.72
C ARG A 83 3.41 -5.83 3.99
N LEU A 84 3.10 -4.77 4.75
CA LEU A 84 2.75 -3.47 4.18
C LEU A 84 4.03 -2.69 3.90
N ILE A 85 4.23 -2.31 2.64
CA ILE A 85 5.49 -1.74 2.15
C ILE A 85 5.42 -0.23 1.99
N ARG A 86 4.41 0.26 1.26
CA ARG A 86 4.28 1.68 0.96
C ARG A 86 2.83 2.12 0.97
N LEU A 87 2.62 3.41 1.21
CA LEU A 87 1.32 4.06 1.08
C LEU A 87 1.55 5.38 0.35
N GLY A 88 0.83 5.60 -0.74
CA GLY A 88 0.98 6.84 -1.48
C GLY A 88 0.11 6.87 -2.72
N THR A 89 0.22 7.96 -3.46
CA THR A 89 -0.50 8.10 -4.73
C THR A 89 0.23 7.35 -5.84
N HIS A 90 -0.48 7.13 -6.96
CA HIS A 90 0.15 6.55 -8.15
C HIS A 90 1.40 7.31 -8.56
N ALA A 91 1.30 8.64 -8.61
CA ALA A 91 2.44 9.45 -9.02
C ALA A 91 3.62 9.25 -8.10
N GLU A 92 3.38 9.24 -6.79
CA GLU A 92 4.46 9.08 -5.83
C GLU A 92 5.11 7.71 -5.92
N LEU A 93 4.31 6.67 -6.02
CA LEU A 93 4.82 5.30 -5.93
C LEU A 93 5.40 4.79 -7.24
N PHE A 94 4.82 5.20 -8.37
CA PHE A 94 5.17 4.60 -9.66
C PHE A 94 5.87 5.56 -10.62
N HIS A 95 5.85 6.85 -10.32
CA HIS A 95 6.52 7.85 -11.15
C HIS A 95 7.28 8.82 -10.26
N PRO A 96 8.20 8.32 -9.44
CA PRO A 96 8.82 9.14 -8.37
C PRO A 96 9.75 10.21 -8.89
N THR A 97 9.96 10.25 -10.15
CA THR A 97 10.81 11.24 -10.62
C THR A 97 10.42 12.57 -10.29
N THR A 98 10.19 12.50 -10.26
CA THR A 98 10.17 13.65 -10.37
C THR A 98 10.97 14.34 -9.73
N SER A 99 11.53 13.73 -10.00
CA SER A 99 12.18 14.29 -9.67
C SER A 99 12.93 14.79 -9.81
N ASN A 100 13.09 14.45 -10.37
CA ASN A 100 13.77 15.06 -10.55
C ASN A 100 14.09 15.73 -10.82
N LYS A 101 13.84 15.70 -11.09
CA LYS A 101 14.14 16.49 -11.41
C LYS A 101 14.57 17.20 -11.17
N ASN A 102 14.59 17.10 -11.31
CA ASN A 102 15.10 17.88 -11.13
C ASN A 102 15.76 18.07 -11.12
N SER A 103 15.80 17.59 -11.39
CA SER A 103 16.43 17.88 -11.48
C SER A 103 16.88 18.29 -11.86
N LEU A 104 16.97 18.34 -12.35
CA LEU A 104 17.26 18.92 -12.82
C LEU A 104 17.41 19.48 -12.99
N ASN A 105 17.32 19.38 -13.05
CA ASN A 105 17.33 20.03 -13.29
C ASN A 105 17.56 20.48 -13.30
#